data_229a86132eefb4eaede63e9932f15196
#
_entry.id   229a86132eefb4eaede63e9932f15196
#
_cell.length_a   1.000
_cell.length_b   1.000
_cell.length_c   1.000
_cell.angle_alpha   90.00
_cell.angle_beta   90.00
_cell.angle_gamma   90.00
#
_symmetry.space_group_name_H-M   'P 1'
#
loop_
_entity.id
_entity.type
_entity.pdbx_description
1 polymer ?
#
loop_
_entity_poly.entity_id
_entity_poly.type
_entity_poly.pdbx_seq_one_letter_code
_entity_poly.pdbx_strand_id
1 'polypeptide(L)'
;EEVKEAMDPYLEEKFGNASTMYGYGETSRQALEKARKTIAGTLEAKPSEIFFTSGGSESDNWAVKCIAGEYKHKGKHIITSKIEHHAILNSCKYLEELGYEVTYLDVDEYGMVSPEAVYHAIREDTTLITIMFGNNEVGTIEPVFSIGKIAREKDVLFHTDAVQAYAQVPISVRHYPVDLLSASAHKFHGPKGVGSVSYTHLTLPTT
;
A
#
# COMPACT_ATOMS: atom_id res chain seq x y z
N GLU A 1 -7.10 -8.10 24.09
CA GLU A 1 -6.90 -7.41 25.39
C GLU A 1 -5.72 -6.43 25.27
N GLU A 2 -4.51 -6.86 25.00
CA GLU A 2 -3.28 -6.06 24.93
C GLU A 2 -3.40 -4.82 24.01
N VAL A 3 -4.02 -4.97 22.84
CA VAL A 3 -4.23 -3.85 21.90
C VAL A 3 -5.16 -2.80 22.49
N LYS A 4 -6.25 -3.21 23.17
CA LYS A 4 -7.18 -2.30 23.84
C LYS A 4 -6.47 -1.55 24.96
N GLU A 5 -5.76 -2.25 25.82
CA GLU A 5 -5.00 -1.65 26.93
C GLU A 5 -3.95 -0.63 26.44
N ALA A 6 -3.31 -0.90 25.30
CA ALA A 6 -2.40 0.04 24.67
C ALA A 6 -3.09 1.29 24.11
N MET A 7 -4.36 1.20 23.73
CA MET A 7 -5.15 2.30 23.15
C MET A 7 -5.82 3.17 24.23
N ASP A 8 -6.32 2.57 25.31
CA ASP A 8 -7.13 3.24 26.35
C ASP A 8 -6.53 4.57 26.84
N PRO A 9 -5.20 4.69 27.12
CA PRO A 9 -4.63 5.95 27.57
C PRO A 9 -4.76 7.11 26.56
N TYR A 10 -4.85 6.80 25.26
CA TYR A 10 -5.00 7.81 24.20
C TYR A 10 -6.45 8.20 23.94
N LEU A 11 -7.40 7.43 24.43
CA LEU A 11 -8.83 7.75 24.38
C LEU A 11 -9.26 8.62 25.57
N GLU A 12 -8.63 8.47 26.73
CA GLU A 12 -9.07 9.08 27.98
C GLU A 12 -8.16 10.22 28.48
N GLU A 13 -6.83 10.08 28.36
CA GLU A 13 -5.88 11.00 28.98
C GLU A 13 -4.92 11.68 27.98
N LYS A 14 -4.42 10.94 26.98
CA LYS A 14 -3.32 11.38 26.09
C LYS A 14 -3.82 11.72 24.67
N PHE A 15 -4.91 12.47 24.59
CA PHE A 15 -5.58 12.81 23.33
C PHE A 15 -5.17 14.17 22.73
N GLY A 16 -4.00 14.68 23.11
CA GLY A 16 -3.50 15.96 22.60
C GLY A 16 -3.23 15.92 21.08
N ASN A 17 -3.43 17.07 20.43
CA ASN A 17 -3.11 17.19 19.00
C ASN A 17 -1.59 17.14 18.78
N ALA A 18 -1.10 16.12 18.06
CA ALA A 18 0.32 15.89 17.80
C ALA A 18 1.01 17.04 17.03
N SER A 19 0.25 17.91 16.37
CA SER A 19 0.78 19.07 15.63
C SER A 19 1.04 20.30 16.52
N THR A 20 0.63 20.26 17.81
CA THR A 20 0.83 21.39 18.72
C THR A 20 2.20 21.34 19.39
N MET A 21 2.71 22.52 19.74
CA MET A 21 4.02 22.65 20.45
C MET A 21 3.91 22.49 21.97
N TYR A 22 2.71 22.26 22.51
CA TYR A 22 2.47 22.09 23.94
C TYR A 22 2.71 20.64 24.41
N GLY A 23 2.96 20.45 25.72
CA GLY A 23 3.29 19.15 26.29
C GLY A 23 2.30 18.03 26.00
N TYR A 24 0.99 18.32 25.93
CA TYR A 24 -0.02 17.33 25.53
C TYR A 24 0.16 16.85 24.07
N GLY A 25 0.52 17.76 23.16
CA GLY A 25 0.79 17.41 21.76
C GLY A 25 2.08 16.62 21.61
N GLU A 26 3.09 16.92 22.42
CA GLU A 26 4.37 16.19 22.42
C GLU A 26 4.17 14.71 22.73
N THR A 27 3.36 14.37 23.74
CA THR A 27 3.05 12.99 24.12
C THR A 27 2.42 12.22 22.96
N SER A 28 1.43 12.82 22.29
CA SER A 28 0.77 12.21 21.11
C SER A 28 1.73 12.06 19.93
N ARG A 29 2.57 13.07 19.67
CA ARG A 29 3.60 13.02 18.61
C ARG A 29 4.60 11.90 18.85
N GLN A 30 5.11 11.76 20.06
CA GLN A 30 6.04 10.68 20.42
C GLN A 30 5.41 9.30 20.25
N ALA A 31 4.12 9.13 20.58
CA ALA A 31 3.40 7.89 20.38
C ALA A 31 3.25 7.55 18.88
N LEU A 32 2.87 8.52 18.06
CA LEU A 32 2.77 8.35 16.60
C LEU A 32 4.12 7.99 15.99
N GLU A 33 5.18 8.68 16.37
CA GLU A 33 6.53 8.40 15.85
C GLU A 33 7.06 7.04 16.33
N LYS A 34 6.74 6.62 17.55
CA LYS A 34 7.06 5.27 18.03
C LYS A 34 6.33 4.20 17.20
N ALA A 35 5.03 4.37 16.97
CA ALA A 35 4.23 3.46 16.14
C ALA A 35 4.78 3.40 14.71
N ARG A 36 5.10 4.55 14.12
CA ARG A 36 5.71 4.66 12.79
C ARG A 36 7.03 3.91 12.69
N LYS A 37 7.91 4.09 13.67
CA LYS A 37 9.20 3.36 13.75
C LYS A 37 9.00 1.85 13.88
N THR A 38 8.01 1.43 14.66
CA THR A 38 7.69 0.01 14.83
C THR A 38 7.23 -0.61 13.51
N ILE A 39 6.27 0.00 12.81
CA ILE A 39 5.78 -0.47 11.51
C ILE A 39 6.91 -0.45 10.47
N ALA A 40 7.69 0.63 10.41
CA ALA A 40 8.84 0.71 9.52
C ALA A 40 9.83 -0.44 9.77
N GLY A 41 10.11 -0.74 11.04
CA GLY A 41 11.00 -1.84 11.42
C GLY A 41 10.52 -3.22 10.95
N THR A 42 9.20 -3.48 10.99
CA THR A 42 8.63 -4.75 10.52
C THR A 42 8.68 -4.92 9.00
N LEU A 43 8.77 -3.83 8.25
CA LEU A 43 8.89 -3.81 6.79
C LEU A 43 10.32 -3.59 6.29
N GLU A 44 11.27 -3.35 7.20
CA GLU A 44 12.62 -2.86 6.87
C GLU A 44 12.61 -1.54 6.08
N ALA A 45 11.56 -0.74 6.27
CA ALA A 45 11.38 0.58 5.70
C ALA A 45 12.01 1.67 6.59
N LYS A 46 12.10 2.90 6.07
CA LYS A 46 12.41 4.07 6.90
C LYS A 46 11.12 4.60 7.53
N PRO A 47 11.17 5.17 8.76
CA PRO A 47 10.00 5.79 9.36
C PRO A 47 9.34 6.86 8.48
N SER A 48 10.12 7.64 7.73
CA SER A 48 9.64 8.65 6.79
C SER A 48 8.86 8.09 5.59
N GLU A 49 8.93 6.80 5.34
CA GLU A 49 8.24 6.08 4.27
C GLU A 49 6.88 5.53 4.70
N ILE A 50 6.51 5.66 5.99
CA ILE A 50 5.24 5.15 6.52
C ILE A 50 4.24 6.28 6.69
N PHE A 51 3.07 6.15 6.08
CA PHE A 51 1.95 7.08 6.17
C PHE A 51 0.74 6.36 6.76
N PHE A 52 0.16 6.92 7.82
CA PHE A 52 -1.05 6.39 8.43
C PHE A 52 -2.29 6.78 7.62
N THR A 53 -3.23 5.85 7.52
CA THR A 53 -4.52 5.99 6.86
C THR A 53 -5.63 5.45 7.75
N SER A 54 -6.88 5.59 7.34
CA SER A 54 -8.03 5.02 8.05
C SER A 54 -8.26 3.53 7.77
N GLY A 55 -7.48 2.91 6.90
CA GLY A 55 -7.58 1.48 6.58
C GLY A 55 -7.04 1.13 5.19
N GLY A 56 -7.11 -0.15 4.83
CA GLY A 56 -6.61 -0.67 3.56
C GLY A 56 -7.23 0.03 2.35
N SER A 57 -8.56 0.23 2.36
CA SER A 57 -9.24 0.88 1.22
C SER A 57 -8.74 2.31 0.97
N GLU A 58 -8.46 3.09 2.00
CA GLU A 58 -7.86 4.41 1.82
C GLU A 58 -6.42 4.29 1.33
N SER A 59 -5.65 3.35 1.88
CA SER A 59 -4.27 3.08 1.46
C SER A 59 -4.20 2.75 -0.03
N ASP A 60 -5.04 1.85 -0.51
CA ASP A 60 -5.09 1.44 -1.91
C ASP A 60 -5.55 2.58 -2.83
N ASN A 61 -6.62 3.29 -2.44
CA ASN A 61 -7.09 4.45 -3.18
C ASN A 61 -6.01 5.52 -3.28
N TRP A 62 -5.31 5.78 -2.18
CA TRP A 62 -4.24 6.76 -2.17
C TRP A 62 -3.10 6.31 -3.08
N ALA A 63 -2.61 5.08 -2.95
CA ALA A 63 -1.56 4.55 -3.80
C ALA A 63 -1.91 4.65 -5.28
N VAL A 64 -3.06 4.12 -5.69
CA VAL A 64 -3.45 4.06 -7.11
C VAL A 64 -3.75 5.45 -7.67
N LYS A 65 -4.55 6.26 -6.98
CA LYS A 65 -4.99 7.57 -7.50
C LYS A 65 -3.90 8.64 -7.43
N CYS A 66 -3.05 8.63 -6.39
CA CYS A 66 -1.95 9.59 -6.31
C CYS A 66 -0.90 9.31 -7.38
N ILE A 67 -0.53 8.05 -7.59
CA ILE A 67 0.41 7.71 -8.67
C ILE A 67 -0.17 8.08 -10.03
N ALA A 68 -1.41 7.71 -10.32
CA ALA A 68 -2.07 8.08 -11.56
C ALA A 68 -2.05 9.60 -11.78
N GLY A 69 -2.37 10.39 -10.76
CA GLY A 69 -2.37 11.86 -10.85
C GLY A 69 -0.99 12.46 -11.03
N GLU A 70 0.00 12.02 -10.26
CA GLU A 70 1.36 12.55 -10.29
C GLU A 70 2.10 12.18 -11.57
N TYR A 71 1.95 10.94 -12.02
CA TYR A 71 2.65 10.40 -13.19
C TYR A 71 1.87 10.52 -14.51
N LYS A 72 0.72 11.22 -14.52
CA LYS A 72 -0.07 11.45 -15.73
C LYS A 72 0.70 12.04 -16.92
N HIS A 73 1.83 12.71 -16.64
CA HIS A 73 2.71 13.28 -17.66
C HIS A 73 3.58 12.22 -18.35
N LYS A 74 3.83 11.06 -17.69
CA LYS A 74 4.54 9.90 -18.27
C LYS A 74 3.58 9.01 -19.07
N GLY A 75 2.31 8.91 -18.66
CA GLY A 75 1.33 8.06 -19.31
C GLY A 75 0.04 7.88 -18.49
N LYS A 76 -0.89 7.13 -19.06
CA LYS A 76 -2.20 6.87 -18.45
C LYS A 76 -2.59 5.39 -18.50
N HIS A 77 -1.63 4.49 -18.52
CA HIS A 77 -1.89 3.06 -18.48
C HIS A 77 -1.54 2.45 -17.13
N ILE A 78 -2.44 1.60 -16.62
CA ILE A 78 -2.33 0.89 -15.35
C ILE A 78 -2.54 -0.60 -15.61
N ILE A 79 -1.75 -1.43 -14.95
CA ILE A 79 -1.89 -2.89 -14.99
C ILE A 79 -2.34 -3.38 -13.62
N THR A 80 -3.38 -4.20 -13.58
CA THR A 80 -3.89 -4.83 -12.35
C THR A 80 -4.38 -6.24 -12.64
N SER A 81 -4.80 -6.98 -11.61
CA SER A 81 -5.42 -8.29 -11.79
C SER A 81 -6.94 -8.24 -11.65
N LYS A 82 -7.62 -9.26 -12.17
CA LYS A 82 -9.08 -9.41 -12.02
C LYS A 82 -9.51 -9.82 -10.62
N ILE A 83 -8.59 -10.31 -9.80
CA ILE A 83 -8.85 -10.85 -8.45
C ILE A 83 -8.50 -9.87 -7.32
N GLU A 84 -8.20 -8.63 -7.64
CA GLU A 84 -7.90 -7.60 -6.66
C GLU A 84 -9.09 -7.30 -5.73
N HIS A 85 -8.79 -6.79 -4.55
CA HIS A 85 -9.81 -6.24 -3.68
C HIS A 85 -10.58 -5.10 -4.37
N HIS A 86 -11.87 -4.95 -4.03
CA HIS A 86 -12.73 -3.92 -4.62
C HIS A 86 -12.18 -2.49 -4.46
N ALA A 87 -11.35 -2.22 -3.45
CA ALA A 87 -10.69 -0.92 -3.29
C ALA A 87 -9.80 -0.58 -4.49
N ILE A 88 -9.06 -1.57 -5.02
CA ILE A 88 -8.24 -1.43 -6.24
C ILE A 88 -9.14 -1.38 -7.48
N LEU A 89 -10.03 -2.36 -7.65
CA LEU A 89 -10.88 -2.45 -8.85
C LEU A 89 -11.74 -1.20 -9.05
N ASN A 90 -12.34 -0.67 -7.97
CA ASN A 90 -13.15 0.54 -8.04
C ASN A 90 -12.29 1.80 -8.28
N SER A 91 -11.05 1.84 -7.76
CA SER A 91 -10.13 2.94 -8.07
C SER A 91 -9.71 2.94 -9.54
N CYS A 92 -9.47 1.74 -10.10
CA CYS A 92 -9.17 1.58 -11.52
C CYS A 92 -10.36 2.02 -12.40
N LYS A 93 -11.58 1.56 -12.08
CA LYS A 93 -12.79 2.00 -12.81
C LYS A 93 -13.00 3.51 -12.77
N TYR A 94 -12.79 4.14 -11.62
CA TYR A 94 -12.85 5.59 -11.51
C TYR A 94 -11.81 6.29 -12.41
N LEU A 95 -10.60 5.73 -12.50
CA LEU A 95 -9.56 6.28 -13.36
C LEU A 95 -9.89 6.06 -14.85
N GLU A 96 -10.54 4.96 -15.23
CA GLU A 96 -11.06 4.76 -16.61
C GLU A 96 -12.04 5.87 -17.01
N GLU A 97 -12.92 6.32 -16.10
CA GLU A 97 -13.83 7.46 -16.32
C GLU A 97 -13.06 8.78 -16.55
N LEU A 98 -11.81 8.88 -16.03
CA LEU A 98 -10.92 10.03 -16.24
C LEU A 98 -9.99 9.87 -17.44
N GLY A 99 -10.20 8.84 -18.28
CA GLY A 99 -9.47 8.60 -19.51
C GLY A 99 -8.13 7.90 -19.32
N TYR A 100 -7.99 7.09 -18.25
CA TYR A 100 -6.93 6.11 -18.12
C TYR A 100 -7.32 4.80 -18.80
N GLU A 101 -6.34 4.05 -19.25
CA GLU A 101 -6.53 2.69 -19.72
C GLU A 101 -6.06 1.72 -18.65
N VAL A 102 -6.85 0.68 -18.39
CA VAL A 102 -6.52 -0.33 -17.38
C VAL A 102 -6.49 -1.72 -18.01
N THR A 103 -5.36 -2.40 -17.88
CA THR A 103 -5.25 -3.81 -18.25
C THR A 103 -5.50 -4.68 -17.02
N TYR A 104 -6.59 -5.47 -17.06
CA TYR A 104 -6.95 -6.44 -16.03
C TYR A 104 -6.45 -7.82 -16.42
N LEU A 105 -5.38 -8.28 -15.79
CA LEU A 105 -4.78 -9.57 -16.06
C LEU A 105 -5.65 -10.72 -15.54
N ASP A 106 -5.71 -11.79 -16.32
CA ASP A 106 -6.24 -13.07 -15.87
C ASP A 106 -5.26 -13.76 -14.92
N VAL A 107 -5.78 -14.70 -14.16
CA VAL A 107 -5.02 -15.58 -13.27
C VAL A 107 -5.19 -17.02 -13.70
N ASP A 108 -4.29 -17.88 -13.25
CA ASP A 108 -4.39 -19.31 -13.48
C ASP A 108 -5.45 -19.99 -12.58
N GLU A 109 -5.56 -21.30 -12.65
CA GLU A 109 -6.51 -22.10 -11.86
C GLU A 109 -6.27 -22.04 -10.34
N TYR A 110 -5.10 -21.56 -9.92
CA TYR A 110 -4.73 -21.36 -8.51
C TYR A 110 -4.91 -19.89 -8.07
N GLY A 111 -5.35 -19.02 -8.97
CA GLY A 111 -5.50 -17.59 -8.72
C GLY A 111 -4.18 -16.82 -8.76
N MET A 112 -3.17 -17.30 -9.48
CA MET A 112 -1.85 -16.66 -9.58
C MET A 112 -1.71 -15.85 -10.87
N VAL A 113 -1.20 -14.63 -10.76
CA VAL A 113 -0.85 -13.77 -11.90
C VAL A 113 0.46 -14.25 -12.53
N SER A 114 0.51 -14.41 -13.85
CA SER A 114 1.76 -14.71 -14.55
C SER A 114 2.67 -13.49 -14.64
N PRO A 115 3.93 -13.54 -14.15
CA PRO A 115 4.91 -12.47 -14.37
C PRO A 115 5.17 -12.19 -15.86
N GLU A 116 5.10 -13.21 -16.70
CA GLU A 116 5.22 -13.06 -18.15
C GLU A 116 4.05 -12.27 -18.74
N ALA A 117 2.82 -12.49 -18.26
CA ALA A 117 1.66 -11.71 -18.67
C ALA A 117 1.82 -10.23 -18.27
N VAL A 118 2.35 -9.96 -17.06
CA VAL A 118 2.69 -8.58 -16.65
C VAL A 118 3.70 -7.95 -17.61
N TYR A 119 4.79 -8.67 -17.91
CA TYR A 119 5.83 -8.17 -18.81
C TYR A 119 5.27 -7.78 -20.20
N HIS A 120 4.41 -8.62 -20.78
CA HIS A 120 3.79 -8.36 -22.07
C HIS A 120 2.71 -7.29 -22.05
N ALA A 121 2.10 -7.01 -20.92
CA ALA A 121 1.11 -5.96 -20.76
C ALA A 121 1.73 -4.55 -20.61
N ILE A 122 3.02 -4.46 -20.27
CA ILE A 122 3.70 -3.18 -20.09
C ILE A 122 3.84 -2.48 -21.46
N ARG A 123 3.42 -1.22 -21.50
CA ARG A 123 3.51 -0.30 -22.65
C ARG A 123 4.39 0.90 -22.28
N GLU A 124 4.75 1.71 -23.27
CA GLU A 124 5.53 2.94 -23.05
C GLU A 124 4.83 3.95 -22.12
N ASP A 125 3.50 3.95 -22.12
CA ASP A 125 2.66 4.82 -21.28
C ASP A 125 2.18 4.16 -19.99
N THR A 126 2.72 2.99 -19.61
CA THR A 126 2.42 2.32 -18.34
C THR A 126 3.09 3.06 -17.19
N THR A 127 2.29 3.48 -16.20
CA THR A 127 2.79 4.24 -15.04
C THR A 127 2.74 3.47 -13.74
N LEU A 128 1.83 2.50 -13.63
CA LEU A 128 1.61 1.73 -12.42
C LEU A 128 1.26 0.27 -12.73
N ILE A 129 1.86 -0.62 -11.99
CA ILE A 129 1.41 -2.00 -11.82
C ILE A 129 0.88 -2.11 -10.39
N THR A 130 -0.32 -2.66 -10.19
CA THR A 130 -0.88 -2.90 -8.87
C THR A 130 -1.41 -4.33 -8.79
N ILE A 131 -0.72 -5.17 -8.03
CA ILE A 131 -1.05 -6.59 -7.82
C ILE A 131 -0.98 -6.88 -6.32
N MET A 132 -2.03 -7.50 -5.78
CA MET A 132 -2.08 -7.85 -4.37
C MET A 132 -0.94 -8.80 -3.99
N PHE A 133 -0.53 -8.76 -2.71
CA PHE A 133 0.50 -9.67 -2.22
C PHE A 133 -0.06 -11.08 -1.96
N GLY A 134 -1.26 -11.13 -1.41
CA GLY A 134 -1.95 -12.38 -1.14
C GLY A 134 -3.46 -12.20 -1.24
N ASN A 135 -4.11 -13.16 -1.87
CA ASN A 135 -5.54 -13.10 -2.11
C ASN A 135 -6.32 -13.51 -0.84
N ASN A 136 -7.34 -12.74 -0.50
CA ASN A 136 -8.15 -12.93 0.70
C ASN A 136 -9.19 -14.07 0.60
N GLU A 137 -9.46 -14.57 -0.59
CA GLU A 137 -10.48 -15.61 -0.81
C GLU A 137 -9.85 -16.98 -1.03
N VAL A 138 -8.85 -17.09 -1.92
CA VAL A 138 -8.20 -18.35 -2.26
C VAL A 138 -6.89 -18.59 -1.51
N GLY A 139 -6.29 -17.54 -0.92
CA GLY A 139 -5.07 -17.65 -0.13
C GLY A 139 -3.77 -17.70 -0.95
N THR A 140 -3.84 -17.55 -2.25
CA THR A 140 -2.67 -17.54 -3.13
C THR A 140 -1.78 -16.34 -2.81
N ILE A 141 -0.48 -16.59 -2.68
CA ILE A 141 0.54 -15.55 -2.58
C ILE A 141 1.06 -15.27 -4.00
N GLU A 142 0.93 -14.04 -4.43
CA GLU A 142 1.32 -13.62 -5.77
C GLU A 142 2.85 -13.56 -5.93
N PRO A 143 3.38 -13.70 -7.15
CA PRO A 143 4.82 -13.67 -7.41
C PRO A 143 5.38 -12.23 -7.39
N VAL A 144 5.14 -11.52 -6.28
CA VAL A 144 5.44 -10.09 -6.06
C VAL A 144 6.91 -9.76 -6.35
N PHE A 145 7.82 -10.65 -5.95
CA PHE A 145 9.25 -10.44 -6.21
C PHE A 145 9.58 -10.40 -7.71
N SER A 146 9.03 -11.35 -8.47
CA SER A 146 9.27 -11.43 -9.92
C SER A 146 8.62 -10.27 -10.65
N ILE A 147 7.38 -9.91 -10.28
CA ILE A 147 6.65 -8.77 -10.86
C ILE A 147 7.38 -7.47 -10.56
N GLY A 148 7.83 -7.27 -9.33
CA GLY A 148 8.56 -6.07 -8.95
C GLY A 148 9.91 -5.91 -9.65
N LYS A 149 10.62 -7.03 -9.93
CA LYS A 149 11.82 -6.99 -10.79
C LYS A 149 11.51 -6.51 -12.19
N ILE A 150 10.45 -7.04 -12.80
CA ILE A 150 9.97 -6.61 -14.12
C ILE A 150 9.61 -5.12 -14.10
N ALA A 151 8.85 -4.67 -13.13
CA ALA A 151 8.46 -3.27 -12.96
C ALA A 151 9.68 -2.35 -12.89
N ARG A 152 10.66 -2.71 -12.06
CA ARG A 152 11.92 -1.95 -11.91
C ARG A 152 12.74 -1.92 -13.20
N GLU A 153 12.86 -3.04 -13.92
CA GLU A 153 13.57 -3.11 -15.20
C GLU A 153 12.92 -2.25 -16.28
N LYS A 154 11.61 -2.03 -16.19
CA LYS A 154 10.81 -1.25 -17.13
C LYS A 154 10.55 0.20 -16.70
N ASP A 155 11.10 0.64 -15.57
CA ASP A 155 10.86 1.98 -14.97
C ASP A 155 9.37 2.28 -14.74
N VAL A 156 8.62 1.26 -14.29
CA VAL A 156 7.21 1.34 -13.93
C VAL A 156 7.07 1.17 -12.43
N LEU A 157 6.25 2.00 -11.78
CA LEU A 157 6.00 1.89 -10.35
C LEU A 157 5.17 0.63 -10.01
N PHE A 158 5.52 0.00 -8.91
CA PHE A 158 4.84 -1.20 -8.44
C PHE A 158 4.23 -1.00 -7.05
N HIS A 159 2.90 -1.11 -6.99
CA HIS A 159 2.12 -1.16 -5.75
C HIS A 159 1.69 -2.59 -5.46
N THR A 160 1.68 -2.96 -4.20
CA THR A 160 1.08 -4.22 -3.73
C THR A 160 0.11 -3.97 -2.58
N ASP A 161 -1.14 -4.46 -2.72
CA ASP A 161 -2.06 -4.59 -1.60
C ASP A 161 -1.61 -5.76 -0.73
N ALA A 162 -0.96 -5.45 0.39
CA ALA A 162 -0.49 -6.41 1.36
C ALA A 162 -1.41 -6.54 2.58
N VAL A 163 -2.65 -6.04 2.50
CA VAL A 163 -3.62 -6.05 3.62
C VAL A 163 -3.80 -7.45 4.21
N GLN A 164 -3.82 -8.49 3.39
CA GLN A 164 -3.93 -9.88 3.87
C GLN A 164 -2.60 -10.51 4.24
N ALA A 165 -1.50 -10.05 3.66
CA ALA A 165 -0.19 -10.67 3.83
C ALA A 165 0.62 -10.04 4.97
N TYR A 166 0.47 -8.75 5.23
CA TYR A 166 1.21 -8.06 6.27
C TYR A 166 0.97 -8.69 7.65
N ALA A 167 2.05 -8.95 8.36
CA ALA A 167 2.11 -9.66 9.63
C ALA A 167 1.69 -11.15 9.59
N GLN A 168 1.29 -11.69 8.42
CA GLN A 168 1.03 -13.12 8.22
C GLN A 168 2.25 -13.81 7.59
N VAL A 169 2.93 -13.12 6.69
CA VAL A 169 4.17 -13.58 6.07
C VAL A 169 5.27 -12.53 6.24
N PRO A 170 6.55 -12.91 6.29
CA PRO A 170 7.64 -11.96 6.33
C PRO A 170 7.68 -11.11 5.05
N ILE A 171 7.61 -9.79 5.21
CA ILE A 171 7.72 -8.83 4.08
C ILE A 171 8.83 -7.84 4.40
N SER A 172 9.79 -7.72 3.48
CA SER A 172 10.83 -6.69 3.51
C SER A 172 10.76 -5.88 2.23
N VAL A 173 10.48 -4.60 2.33
CA VAL A 173 10.44 -3.70 1.16
C VAL A 173 11.84 -3.44 0.57
N ARG A 174 12.89 -3.86 1.26
CA ARG A 174 14.24 -3.87 0.70
C ARG A 174 14.50 -5.09 -0.17
N HIS A 175 13.90 -6.21 0.19
CA HIS A 175 14.05 -7.46 -0.55
C HIS A 175 13.06 -7.54 -1.72
N TYR A 176 11.80 -7.23 -1.46
CA TYR A 176 10.79 -7.14 -2.50
C TYR A 176 10.88 -5.80 -3.22
N PRO A 177 11.06 -5.78 -4.55
CA PRO A 177 11.17 -4.53 -5.30
C PRO A 177 9.78 -3.92 -5.51
N VAL A 178 9.18 -3.43 -4.43
CA VAL A 178 7.89 -2.72 -4.40
C VAL A 178 8.13 -1.24 -4.07
N ASP A 179 7.39 -0.36 -4.69
CA ASP A 179 7.46 1.08 -4.47
C ASP A 179 6.42 1.53 -3.43
N LEU A 180 5.23 0.91 -3.45
CA LEU A 180 4.16 1.18 -2.50
C LEU A 180 3.58 -0.13 -1.95
N LEU A 181 3.24 -0.13 -0.67
CA LEU A 181 2.62 -1.26 0.00
C LEU A 181 1.50 -0.76 0.90
N SER A 182 0.30 -1.32 0.74
CA SER A 182 -0.87 -1.04 1.59
C SER A 182 -1.01 -2.08 2.70
N ALA A 183 -1.37 -1.62 3.91
CA ALA A 183 -1.66 -2.48 5.06
C ALA A 183 -2.88 -1.98 5.85
N SER A 184 -3.53 -2.87 6.60
CA SER A 184 -4.70 -2.54 7.42
C SER A 184 -4.68 -3.27 8.76
N ALA A 185 -4.74 -2.52 9.85
CA ALA A 185 -4.52 -3.02 11.21
C ALA A 185 -5.48 -4.15 11.63
N HIS A 186 -6.75 -4.10 11.20
CA HIS A 186 -7.75 -5.09 11.60
C HIS A 186 -7.49 -6.51 11.05
N LYS A 187 -6.55 -6.67 10.11
CA LYS A 187 -6.16 -7.99 9.57
C LYS A 187 -5.06 -8.68 10.40
N PHE A 188 -4.43 -7.94 11.32
CA PHE A 188 -3.43 -8.48 12.26
C PHE A 188 -3.70 -8.04 13.70
N HIS A 189 -4.96 -8.19 14.13
CA HIS A 189 -5.45 -7.94 15.49
C HIS A 189 -5.42 -6.49 15.97
N GLY A 190 -5.14 -5.53 15.10
CA GLY A 190 -5.23 -4.11 15.39
C GLY A 190 -6.67 -3.58 15.30
N PRO A 191 -6.90 -2.30 15.64
CA PRO A 191 -8.23 -1.71 15.58
C PRO A 191 -8.70 -1.50 14.15
N LYS A 192 -10.03 -1.46 13.97
CA LYS A 192 -10.64 -0.93 12.74
C LYS A 192 -10.38 0.58 12.67
N GLY A 193 -10.35 1.14 11.48
CA GLY A 193 -10.14 2.57 11.28
C GLY A 193 -8.67 2.99 11.28
N VAL A 194 -7.73 2.04 11.14
CA VAL A 194 -6.29 2.31 11.00
C VAL A 194 -5.71 1.45 9.89
N GLY A 195 -4.94 2.08 9.02
CA GLY A 195 -4.12 1.45 8.00
C GLY A 195 -2.82 2.22 7.79
N SER A 196 -2.02 1.75 6.84
CA SER A 196 -0.81 2.45 6.44
C SER A 196 -0.44 2.17 4.99
N VAL A 197 0.24 3.15 4.39
CA VAL A 197 0.99 2.98 3.15
C VAL A 197 2.47 3.09 3.47
N SER A 198 3.27 2.13 3.00
CA SER A 198 4.71 2.29 2.88
C SER A 198 5.01 2.78 1.47
N TYR A 199 5.84 3.84 1.35
CA TYR A 199 6.18 4.45 0.08
C TYR A 199 7.67 4.79 0.01
N THR A 200 8.40 4.08 -0.84
CA THR A 200 9.88 4.07 -0.80
C THR A 200 10.57 5.11 -1.69
N HIS A 201 9.87 5.80 -2.61
CA HIS A 201 10.51 6.62 -3.67
C HIS A 201 10.05 8.07 -3.79
N LEU A 202 9.15 8.59 -2.95
CA LEU A 202 8.74 9.99 -3.07
C LEU A 202 9.25 10.88 -1.94
N THR A 203 9.93 11.93 -2.37
CA THR A 203 9.73 13.23 -1.74
C THR A 203 8.36 13.73 -2.19
N LEU A 204 7.30 13.52 -1.38
CA LEU A 204 6.05 14.24 -1.58
C LEU A 204 6.41 15.74 -1.58
N PRO A 205 5.90 16.56 -2.51
CA PRO A 205 6.02 17.99 -2.38
C PRO A 205 5.39 18.38 -1.05
N THR A 206 6.23 18.83 -0.11
CA THR A 206 5.78 19.43 1.14
C THR A 206 5.17 20.76 0.76
N THR A 207 3.85 20.82 0.63
CA THR A 207 3.09 22.07 0.60
C THR A 207 3.03 22.67 1.99
#